data_fb876a5b3db7d02ca1f4e68ea3407061
#
_entry.id   fb876a5b3db7d02ca1f4e68ea3407061
#
_cell.length_a   1.000
_cell.length_b   1.000
_cell.length_c   1.000
_cell.angle_alpha   90.00
_cell.angle_beta   90.00
_cell.angle_gamma   90.00
#
_symmetry.space_group_name_H-M   'P 1'
#
loop_
_entity.id
_entity.type
_entity.pdbx_description
1 polymer ?
#
loop_
_entity_poly.entity_id
_entity_poly.type
_entity_poly.pdbx_seq_one_letter_code
_entity_poly.pdbx_strand_id
1 'polypeptide(L)'
;MLAPPQVLALGRNDFAAQIVRQLEPSLRPRVVYDIGAGNGSMRVPVEAVGLEWRGFDLAPGNELISSWSLDDSCPAGVQGAGMVLLLEVIEHLRNPGAGLRHVAEVLPAGGRLLISTPNPRWSRSRLHAVRTGFLACFTQADLDENSHVFPVWPHILERMLKESGFFVEHYYTLDGATSWPRGTVNLRYPLRVLHAALNKWIERRDPSACGMAYAFLARRET
;
A
#
# COMPACT_ATOMS: atom_id res chain seq x y z
N MET A 1 1.05 15.81 -13.03
CA MET A 1 -0.16 15.72 -12.18
C MET A 1 -0.62 14.28 -12.25
N LEU A 2 -0.78 13.60 -11.10
CA LEU A 2 -1.27 12.21 -11.04
C LEU A 2 -2.59 12.08 -11.80
N ALA A 3 -2.71 11.03 -12.61
CA ALA A 3 -4.01 10.61 -13.15
C ALA A 3 -4.96 10.24 -11.98
N PRO A 4 -6.29 10.35 -12.18
CA PRO A 4 -7.24 9.90 -11.16
C PRO A 4 -7.05 8.39 -10.90
N PRO A 5 -7.25 7.92 -9.65
CA PRO A 5 -7.07 6.52 -9.31
C PRO A 5 -8.17 5.63 -9.91
N GLN A 6 -7.83 4.37 -10.14
CA GLN A 6 -8.81 3.32 -10.30
C GLN A 6 -9.33 2.91 -8.91
N VAL A 7 -10.65 3.03 -8.69
CA VAL A 7 -11.28 2.69 -7.41
C VAL A 7 -11.66 1.21 -7.43
N LEU A 8 -11.07 0.42 -6.53
CA LEU A 8 -11.27 -1.02 -6.43
C LEU A 8 -11.92 -1.39 -5.10
N ALA A 9 -12.94 -2.25 -5.15
CA ALA A 9 -13.59 -2.83 -3.97
C ALA A 9 -12.89 -4.12 -3.53
N LEU A 10 -11.56 -4.08 -3.45
CA LEU A 10 -10.71 -5.20 -3.05
C LEU A 10 -9.87 -4.79 -1.86
N GLY A 11 -9.69 -5.70 -0.92
CA GLY A 11 -8.70 -5.57 0.14
C GLY A 11 -7.27 -5.68 -0.43
N ARG A 12 -6.32 -5.19 0.32
CA ARG A 12 -4.89 -5.10 -0.05
C ARG A 12 -4.31 -6.41 -0.59
N ASN A 13 -4.48 -7.53 0.13
CA ASN A 13 -3.88 -8.81 -0.26
C ASN A 13 -4.52 -9.40 -1.51
N ASP A 14 -5.85 -9.32 -1.65
CA ASP A 14 -6.56 -9.79 -2.84
C ASP A 14 -6.16 -8.97 -4.07
N PHE A 15 -6.03 -7.66 -3.90
CA PHE A 15 -5.53 -6.76 -4.93
C PHE A 15 -4.10 -7.12 -5.34
N ALA A 16 -3.18 -7.29 -4.36
CA ALA A 16 -1.79 -7.65 -4.64
C ALA A 16 -1.70 -9.01 -5.37
N ALA A 17 -2.47 -10.02 -4.93
CA ALA A 17 -2.54 -11.31 -5.60
C ALA A 17 -3.06 -11.20 -7.05
N GLN A 18 -4.04 -10.33 -7.31
CA GLN A 18 -4.53 -10.07 -8.67
C GLN A 18 -3.45 -9.43 -9.54
N ILE A 19 -2.72 -8.43 -9.05
CA ILE A 19 -1.62 -7.77 -9.79
C ILE A 19 -0.48 -8.77 -10.07
N VAL A 20 -0.07 -9.56 -9.08
CA VAL A 20 0.96 -10.61 -9.27
C VAL A 20 0.55 -11.57 -10.39
N ARG A 21 -0.68 -12.08 -10.37
CA ARG A 21 -1.21 -12.98 -11.41
C ARG A 21 -1.22 -12.31 -12.79
N GLN A 22 -1.61 -11.04 -12.85
CA GLN A 22 -1.66 -10.29 -14.11
C GLN A 22 -0.28 -10.05 -14.70
N LEU A 23 0.74 -9.79 -13.87
CA LEU A 23 2.10 -9.49 -14.30
C LEU A 23 2.98 -10.73 -14.48
N GLU A 24 2.60 -11.89 -13.90
CA GLU A 24 3.39 -13.12 -13.90
C GLU A 24 4.01 -13.45 -15.26
N PRO A 25 3.29 -13.40 -16.41
CA PRO A 25 3.87 -13.76 -17.71
C PRO A 25 5.04 -12.89 -18.12
N SER A 26 5.10 -11.64 -17.64
CA SER A 26 6.12 -10.65 -17.99
C SER A 26 7.25 -10.51 -16.97
N LEU A 27 7.09 -11.06 -15.75
CA LEU A 27 8.09 -10.91 -14.69
C LEU A 27 9.38 -11.66 -14.99
N ARG A 28 10.48 -10.94 -14.98
CA ARG A 28 11.84 -11.46 -15.10
C ARG A 28 12.79 -10.65 -14.20
N PRO A 29 13.52 -11.26 -13.29
CA PRO A 29 13.45 -12.68 -12.87
C PRO A 29 12.08 -13.11 -12.31
N ARG A 30 11.84 -14.42 -12.26
CA ARG A 30 10.58 -15.00 -11.75
C ARG A 30 10.56 -15.10 -10.22
N VAL A 31 10.99 -14.04 -9.55
CA VAL A 31 11.14 -13.94 -8.09
C VAL A 31 10.39 -12.70 -7.61
N VAL A 32 9.57 -12.86 -6.58
CA VAL A 32 8.84 -11.78 -5.91
C VAL A 32 9.39 -11.64 -4.50
N TYR A 33 9.87 -10.44 -4.17
CA TYR A 33 10.22 -10.07 -2.80
C TYR A 33 9.02 -9.43 -2.13
N ASP A 34 8.66 -9.96 -0.96
CA ASP A 34 7.59 -9.45 -0.10
C ASP A 34 8.27 -8.81 1.12
N ILE A 35 8.42 -7.49 1.10
CA ILE A 35 9.14 -6.73 2.12
C ILE A 35 8.10 -6.13 3.09
N GLY A 36 8.25 -6.44 4.38
CA GLY A 36 7.20 -6.30 5.39
C GLY A 36 6.19 -7.44 5.28
N ALA A 37 6.70 -8.67 5.10
CA ALA A 37 5.90 -9.86 4.80
C ALA A 37 4.96 -10.27 5.96
N GLY A 38 5.20 -9.78 7.18
CA GLY A 38 4.40 -10.08 8.36
C GLY A 38 4.31 -11.58 8.63
N ASN A 39 3.14 -12.16 8.38
CA ASN A 39 2.89 -13.59 8.52
C ASN A 39 3.12 -14.42 7.22
N GLY A 40 3.57 -13.78 6.14
CA GLY A 40 3.79 -14.42 4.83
C GLY A 40 2.52 -14.69 4.03
N SER A 41 1.46 -13.89 4.23
CA SER A 41 0.16 -14.08 3.57
C SER A 41 0.22 -14.04 2.04
N MET A 42 1.23 -13.37 1.45
CA MET A 42 1.42 -13.29 0.00
C MET A 42 2.18 -14.50 -0.58
N ARG A 43 2.74 -15.39 0.25
CA ARG A 43 3.47 -16.57 -0.23
C ARG A 43 2.61 -17.45 -1.11
N VAL A 44 1.47 -17.90 -0.60
CA VAL A 44 0.58 -18.82 -1.33
C VAL A 44 0.08 -18.22 -2.66
N PRO A 45 -0.42 -16.98 -2.72
CA PRO A 45 -0.79 -16.34 -3.99
C PRO A 45 0.34 -16.23 -5.02
N VAL A 46 1.57 -15.97 -4.58
CA VAL A 46 2.75 -15.85 -5.45
C VAL A 46 3.18 -17.22 -6.00
N GLU A 47 3.32 -18.22 -5.11
CA GLU A 47 3.74 -19.57 -5.49
C GLU A 47 2.68 -20.27 -6.38
N ALA A 48 1.39 -19.99 -6.17
CA ALA A 48 0.29 -20.56 -6.97
C ALA A 48 0.35 -20.21 -8.48
N VAL A 49 1.05 -19.13 -8.83
CA VAL A 49 1.27 -18.75 -10.24
C VAL A 49 2.67 -19.12 -10.73
N GLY A 50 3.42 -19.96 -9.99
CA GLY A 50 4.72 -20.47 -10.38
C GLY A 50 5.86 -19.46 -10.26
N LEU A 51 5.71 -18.43 -9.41
CA LEU A 51 6.78 -17.50 -9.05
C LEU A 51 7.43 -17.95 -7.74
N GLU A 52 8.72 -17.65 -7.58
CA GLU A 52 9.42 -17.82 -6.31
C GLU A 52 9.06 -16.66 -5.37
N TRP A 53 8.65 -16.97 -4.14
CA TRP A 53 8.42 -15.97 -3.11
C TRP A 53 9.57 -15.92 -2.12
N ARG A 54 10.02 -14.72 -1.76
CA ARG A 54 10.98 -14.47 -0.68
C ARG A 54 10.44 -13.38 0.23
N GLY A 55 10.17 -13.73 1.49
CA GLY A 55 9.69 -12.80 2.51
C GLY A 55 10.82 -12.15 3.29
N PHE A 56 10.68 -10.86 3.56
CA PHE A 56 11.55 -10.07 4.42
C PHE A 56 10.71 -9.28 5.40
N ASP A 57 11.16 -9.20 6.66
CA ASP A 57 10.48 -8.40 7.68
C ASP A 57 11.48 -7.91 8.72
N LEU A 58 11.18 -6.79 9.38
CA LEU A 58 11.96 -6.28 10.52
C LEU A 58 11.97 -7.28 11.67
N ALA A 59 10.82 -7.93 11.92
CA ALA A 59 10.61 -8.92 12.98
C ALA A 59 10.00 -10.20 12.40
N PRO A 60 10.81 -11.10 11.79
CA PRO A 60 10.33 -12.32 11.15
C PRO A 60 9.45 -13.16 12.07
N GLY A 61 8.22 -13.45 11.65
CA GLY A 61 7.27 -14.27 12.42
C GLY A 61 7.49 -15.77 12.28
N ASN A 62 8.34 -16.22 11.33
CA ASN A 62 8.67 -17.62 11.08
C ASN A 62 9.99 -17.75 10.30
N GLU A 63 10.52 -18.98 10.21
CA GLU A 63 11.81 -19.30 9.56
C GLU A 63 11.85 -19.07 8.04
N LEU A 64 10.70 -18.89 7.40
CA LEU A 64 10.60 -18.67 5.94
C LEU A 64 10.79 -17.19 5.57
N ILE A 65 10.84 -16.30 6.56
CA ILE A 65 10.98 -14.87 6.40
C ILE A 65 12.35 -14.47 6.91
N SER A 66 13.13 -13.79 6.09
CA SER A 66 14.46 -13.29 6.45
C SER A 66 14.35 -11.93 7.13
N SER A 67 15.25 -11.64 8.06
CA SER A 67 15.30 -10.34 8.73
C SER A 67 15.88 -9.28 7.79
N TRP A 68 15.12 -8.21 7.55
CA TRP A 68 15.61 -7.00 6.89
C TRP A 68 14.72 -5.80 7.24
N SER A 69 15.36 -4.73 7.72
CA SER A 69 14.76 -3.41 7.87
C SER A 69 15.08 -2.55 6.67
N LEU A 70 14.07 -1.95 6.03
CA LEU A 70 14.28 -0.98 4.94
C LEU A 70 14.91 0.35 5.39
N ASP A 71 14.97 0.61 6.70
CA ASP A 71 15.77 1.72 7.23
C ASP A 71 17.28 1.43 7.18
N ASP A 72 17.65 0.14 7.00
CA ASP A 72 19.04 -0.33 6.88
C ASP A 72 19.36 -0.68 5.41
N SER A 73 20.65 -0.73 5.08
CA SER A 73 21.12 -1.12 3.75
C SER A 73 20.65 -2.54 3.38
N CYS A 74 20.50 -2.77 2.07
CA CYS A 74 20.13 -4.08 1.55
C CYS A 74 21.13 -5.16 2.01
N PRO A 75 20.68 -6.31 2.53
CA PRO A 75 21.58 -7.41 2.91
C PRO A 75 22.37 -7.92 1.69
N ALA A 76 23.62 -8.34 1.93
CA ALA A 76 24.46 -8.88 0.87
C ALA A 76 23.81 -10.08 0.18
N GLY A 77 23.79 -10.08 -1.14
CA GLY A 77 23.20 -11.16 -1.95
C GLY A 77 21.68 -11.07 -2.15
N VAL A 78 21.00 -10.09 -1.59
CA VAL A 78 19.57 -9.83 -1.81
C VAL A 78 19.43 -8.93 -3.04
N GLN A 79 19.39 -9.52 -4.24
CA GLN A 79 19.25 -8.84 -5.53
C GLN A 79 18.44 -9.69 -6.51
N GLY A 80 17.96 -9.07 -7.59
CA GLY A 80 17.36 -9.78 -8.72
C GLY A 80 15.91 -10.17 -8.51
N ALA A 81 15.12 -9.37 -7.79
CA ALA A 81 13.66 -9.53 -7.80
C ALA A 81 13.08 -9.05 -9.13
N GLY A 82 12.15 -9.81 -9.71
CA GLY A 82 11.33 -9.32 -10.84
C GLY A 82 10.24 -8.37 -10.37
N MET A 83 9.79 -8.56 -9.13
CA MET A 83 8.79 -7.71 -8.48
C MET A 83 9.06 -7.59 -6.98
N VAL A 84 8.77 -6.41 -6.43
CA VAL A 84 8.72 -6.17 -4.98
C VAL A 84 7.29 -5.83 -4.59
N LEU A 85 6.80 -6.46 -3.53
CA LEU A 85 5.60 -6.08 -2.80
C LEU A 85 6.03 -5.30 -1.56
N LEU A 86 5.47 -4.11 -1.36
CA LEU A 86 5.69 -3.24 -0.22
C LEU A 86 4.32 -2.76 0.28
N LEU A 87 3.65 -3.63 1.07
CA LEU A 87 2.24 -3.47 1.41
C LEU A 87 2.08 -2.98 2.85
N GLU A 88 1.72 -1.70 3.04
CA GLU A 88 1.58 -1.05 4.36
C GLU A 88 2.91 -1.10 5.15
N VAL A 89 3.97 -0.60 4.55
CA VAL A 89 5.32 -0.58 5.16
C VAL A 89 5.89 0.83 5.20
N ILE A 90 5.66 1.62 4.15
CA ILE A 90 6.34 2.91 3.98
C ILE A 90 5.99 3.92 5.08
N GLU A 91 4.79 3.83 5.67
CA GLU A 91 4.33 4.65 6.78
C GLU A 91 5.05 4.37 8.11
N HIS A 92 5.73 3.24 8.21
CA HIS A 92 6.51 2.83 9.40
C HIS A 92 7.98 3.25 9.32
N LEU A 93 8.49 3.59 8.11
CA LEU A 93 9.89 3.87 7.91
C LEU A 93 10.29 5.23 8.51
N ARG A 94 11.46 5.28 9.13
CA ARG A 94 12.07 6.54 9.61
C ARG A 94 12.52 7.42 8.44
N ASN A 95 12.98 6.77 7.35
CA ASN A 95 13.40 7.45 6.13
C ASN A 95 12.81 6.76 4.89
N PRO A 96 11.55 7.07 4.53
CA PRO A 96 10.87 6.46 3.38
C PRO A 96 11.65 6.59 2.07
N GLY A 97 12.35 7.72 1.86
CA GLY A 97 13.15 7.93 0.66
C GLY A 97 14.39 7.02 0.59
N ALA A 98 15.02 6.71 1.71
CA ALA A 98 16.10 5.73 1.77
C ALA A 98 15.56 4.32 1.50
N GLY A 99 14.45 3.94 2.15
CA GLY A 99 13.80 2.65 1.92
C GLY A 99 13.46 2.41 0.45
N LEU A 100 12.92 3.41 -0.25
CA LEU A 100 12.64 3.29 -1.69
C LEU A 100 13.90 3.12 -2.54
N ARG A 101 15.03 3.74 -2.17
CA ARG A 101 16.32 3.50 -2.86
C ARG A 101 16.80 2.06 -2.64
N HIS A 102 16.69 1.52 -1.42
CA HIS A 102 17.03 0.12 -1.15
C HIS A 102 16.14 -0.85 -1.96
N VAL A 103 14.84 -0.54 -2.10
CA VAL A 103 13.95 -1.30 -3.00
C VAL A 103 14.42 -1.20 -4.45
N ALA A 104 14.90 -0.04 -4.89
CA ALA A 104 15.42 0.14 -6.24
C ALA A 104 16.70 -0.68 -6.51
N GLU A 105 17.53 -0.91 -5.49
CA GLU A 105 18.77 -1.71 -5.58
C GLU A 105 18.51 -3.20 -5.84
N VAL A 106 17.39 -3.75 -5.37
CA VAL A 106 17.05 -5.16 -5.54
C VAL A 106 16.32 -5.47 -6.85
N LEU A 107 15.82 -4.43 -7.54
CA LEU A 107 15.08 -4.55 -8.79
C LEU A 107 15.98 -4.24 -10.00
N PRO A 108 16.01 -5.08 -11.03
CA PRO A 108 16.62 -4.72 -12.30
C PRO A 108 15.81 -3.65 -13.05
N ALA A 109 16.39 -3.03 -14.07
CA ALA A 109 15.64 -2.20 -15.00
C ALA A 109 14.43 -2.96 -15.56
N GLY A 110 13.26 -2.33 -15.56
CA GLY A 110 11.99 -2.96 -15.92
C GLY A 110 11.30 -3.77 -14.82
N GLY A 111 11.97 -4.01 -13.67
CA GLY A 111 11.35 -4.64 -12.50
C GLY A 111 10.15 -3.85 -11.97
N ARG A 112 9.24 -4.50 -11.26
CA ARG A 112 7.98 -3.91 -10.77
C ARG A 112 7.98 -3.73 -9.26
N LEU A 113 7.43 -2.61 -8.82
CA LEU A 113 7.12 -2.33 -7.42
C LEU A 113 5.61 -2.15 -7.27
N LEU A 114 4.97 -2.95 -6.43
CA LEU A 114 3.63 -2.70 -5.93
C LEU A 114 3.74 -2.20 -4.50
N ILE A 115 3.33 -0.95 -4.27
CA ILE A 115 3.38 -0.32 -2.97
C ILE A 115 1.99 0.15 -2.55
N SER A 116 1.61 -0.14 -1.31
CA SER A 116 0.39 0.40 -0.68
C SER A 116 0.69 1.06 0.66
N THR A 117 -0.20 1.95 1.08
CA THR A 117 -0.17 2.63 2.38
C THR A 117 -1.56 3.19 2.70
N PRO A 118 -1.89 3.48 3.99
CA PRO A 118 -3.15 4.10 4.35
C PRO A 118 -3.38 5.42 3.61
N ASN A 119 -4.63 5.66 3.21
CA ASN A 119 -5.00 6.80 2.38
C ASN A 119 -5.34 8.05 3.22
N PRO A 120 -4.45 9.04 3.35
CA PRO A 120 -4.75 10.26 4.08
C PRO A 120 -5.86 11.10 3.42
N ARG A 121 -6.14 10.85 2.12
CA ARG A 121 -7.22 11.52 1.38
C ARG A 121 -8.58 10.85 1.57
N TRP A 122 -8.67 9.69 2.19
CA TRP A 122 -9.92 8.97 2.43
C TRP A 122 -11.00 9.89 3.04
N SER A 123 -12.19 9.86 2.48
CA SER A 123 -13.30 10.74 2.90
C SER A 123 -13.57 10.67 4.41
N ARG A 124 -13.54 9.44 4.98
CA ARG A 124 -13.71 9.24 6.42
C ARG A 124 -12.54 9.78 7.23
N SER A 125 -11.30 9.68 6.71
CA SER A 125 -10.11 10.25 7.34
C SER A 125 -10.20 11.77 7.43
N ARG A 126 -10.66 12.43 6.35
CA ARG A 126 -10.89 13.89 6.33
C ARG A 126 -11.94 14.32 7.37
N LEU A 127 -13.07 13.61 7.44
CA LEU A 127 -14.13 13.91 8.43
C LEU A 127 -13.67 13.60 9.86
N HIS A 128 -12.85 12.56 10.04
CA HIS A 128 -12.23 12.25 11.33
C HIS A 128 -11.30 13.38 11.77
N ALA A 129 -10.45 13.88 10.86
CA ALA A 129 -9.52 14.96 11.14
C ALA A 129 -10.23 16.27 11.54
N VAL A 130 -11.34 16.62 10.87
CA VAL A 130 -12.16 17.80 11.24
C VAL A 130 -12.69 17.70 12.66
N ARG A 131 -13.02 16.49 13.13
CA ARG A 131 -13.61 16.26 14.45
C ARG A 131 -12.56 16.13 15.55
N THR A 132 -11.42 15.51 15.27
CA THR A 132 -10.45 15.08 16.30
C THR A 132 -9.07 15.70 16.14
N GLY A 133 -8.78 16.33 15.00
CA GLY A 133 -7.44 16.83 14.65
C GLY A 133 -6.53 15.75 14.06
N PHE A 134 -6.92 14.46 14.06
CA PHE A 134 -6.12 13.35 13.57
C PHE A 134 -6.71 12.76 12.30
N LEU A 135 -5.86 12.36 11.35
CA LEU A 135 -6.27 11.48 10.25
C LEU A 135 -6.57 10.08 10.78
N ALA A 136 -7.53 9.38 10.18
CA ALA A 136 -7.73 7.95 10.46
C ALA A 136 -6.47 7.17 10.08
N CYS A 137 -6.15 6.14 10.83
CA CYS A 137 -4.89 5.36 10.76
C CYS A 137 -3.61 6.13 11.16
N PHE A 138 -3.73 7.38 11.66
CA PHE A 138 -2.60 8.19 12.14
C PHE A 138 -2.99 8.94 13.41
N THR A 139 -3.64 8.25 14.34
CA THR A 139 -3.95 8.73 15.70
C THR A 139 -2.78 8.41 16.64
N GLN A 140 -2.84 8.89 17.87
CA GLN A 140 -1.87 8.51 18.88
C GLN A 140 -1.86 6.97 19.12
N ALA A 141 -3.03 6.32 19.12
CA ALA A 141 -3.12 4.88 19.26
C ALA A 141 -2.47 4.14 18.07
N ASP A 142 -2.64 4.64 16.84
CA ASP A 142 -1.97 4.04 15.67
C ASP A 142 -0.45 4.19 15.74
N LEU A 143 0.06 5.29 16.31
CA LEU A 143 1.50 5.45 16.55
C LEU A 143 2.00 4.47 17.60
N ASP A 144 1.28 4.32 18.72
CA ASP A 144 1.72 3.50 19.86
C ASP A 144 1.60 1.98 19.58
N GLU A 145 0.53 1.57 18.88
CA GLU A 145 0.22 0.15 18.62
C GLU A 145 0.75 -0.35 17.28
N ASN A 146 0.71 0.50 16.24
CA ASN A 146 1.04 0.12 14.87
C ASN A 146 2.30 0.79 14.34
N SER A 147 2.90 1.72 15.08
CA SER A 147 4.08 2.50 14.64
C SER A 147 3.87 3.26 13.33
N HIS A 148 2.66 3.78 13.08
CA HIS A 148 2.37 4.64 11.92
C HIS A 148 2.98 6.03 12.14
N VAL A 149 4.14 6.29 11.59
CA VAL A 149 4.93 7.52 11.81
C VAL A 149 4.58 8.62 10.81
N PHE A 150 4.33 8.24 9.55
CA PHE A 150 4.13 9.18 8.45
C PHE A 150 2.85 8.94 7.66
N PRO A 151 1.91 9.90 7.61
CA PRO A 151 0.87 9.91 6.59
C PRO A 151 1.49 10.29 5.23
N VAL A 152 1.59 9.35 4.31
CA VAL A 152 2.19 9.59 2.99
C VAL A 152 1.10 9.97 1.98
N TRP A 153 1.12 11.19 1.45
CA TRP A 153 0.18 11.61 0.41
C TRP A 153 0.56 11.04 -0.97
N PRO A 154 -0.41 10.69 -1.84
CA PRO A 154 -0.12 10.12 -3.15
C PRO A 154 0.87 10.94 -3.99
N HIS A 155 0.74 12.27 -4.05
CA HIS A 155 1.65 13.13 -4.81
C HIS A 155 3.07 13.21 -4.20
N ILE A 156 3.19 13.02 -2.88
CA ILE A 156 4.49 12.92 -2.20
C ILE A 156 5.14 11.59 -2.54
N LEU A 157 4.38 10.47 -2.44
CA LEU A 157 4.88 9.15 -2.79
C LEU A 157 5.29 9.05 -4.26
N GLU A 158 4.48 9.61 -5.19
CA GLU A 158 4.83 9.69 -6.61
C GLU A 158 6.18 10.38 -6.82
N ARG A 159 6.39 11.52 -6.15
CA ARG A 159 7.66 12.25 -6.22
C ARG A 159 8.83 11.44 -5.67
N MET A 160 8.66 10.82 -4.50
CA MET A 160 9.69 9.96 -3.87
C MET A 160 10.04 8.76 -4.76
N LEU A 161 9.05 8.12 -5.37
CA LEU A 161 9.24 7.04 -6.33
C LEU A 161 10.06 7.51 -7.52
N LYS A 162 9.70 8.64 -8.12
CA LYS A 162 10.46 9.23 -9.24
C LYS A 162 11.91 9.55 -8.87
N GLU A 163 12.14 10.15 -7.71
CA GLU A 163 13.49 10.47 -7.20
C GLU A 163 14.31 9.19 -6.90
N SER A 164 13.64 8.06 -6.65
CA SER A 164 14.25 6.74 -6.46
C SER A 164 14.36 5.93 -7.77
N GLY A 165 14.06 6.53 -8.94
CA GLY A 165 14.19 5.94 -10.26
C GLY A 165 13.04 5.00 -10.65
N PHE A 166 11.83 5.28 -10.16
CA PHE A 166 10.61 4.57 -10.55
C PHE A 166 9.69 5.46 -11.38
N PHE A 167 9.04 4.85 -12.36
CA PHE A 167 7.93 5.41 -13.11
C PHE A 167 6.61 4.80 -12.62
N VAL A 168 5.67 5.61 -12.16
CA VAL A 168 4.34 5.16 -11.74
C VAL A 168 3.50 4.85 -12.97
N GLU A 169 3.12 3.58 -13.14
CA GLU A 169 2.28 3.10 -14.25
C GLU A 169 0.79 3.21 -13.92
N HIS A 170 0.41 2.87 -12.67
CA HIS A 170 -0.99 2.89 -12.24
C HIS A 170 -1.14 3.39 -10.81
N TYR A 171 -2.25 4.08 -10.58
CA TYR A 171 -2.69 4.54 -9.27
C TYR A 171 -4.06 3.95 -8.93
N TYR A 172 -4.17 3.35 -7.74
CA TYR A 172 -5.38 2.68 -7.25
C TYR A 172 -5.77 3.22 -5.88
N THR A 173 -7.09 3.19 -5.58
CA THR A 173 -7.60 3.22 -4.21
C THR A 173 -8.29 1.90 -3.90
N LEU A 174 -8.11 1.38 -2.70
CA LEU A 174 -8.54 0.05 -2.26
C LEU A 174 -9.71 0.16 -1.28
N ASP A 175 -10.40 -0.95 -1.00
CA ASP A 175 -11.57 -1.05 -0.11
C ASP A 175 -12.84 -0.34 -0.62
N GLY A 176 -12.80 0.20 -1.82
CA GLY A 176 -13.95 0.75 -2.51
C GLY A 176 -14.51 2.07 -1.95
N ALA A 177 -15.57 2.54 -2.58
CA ALA A 177 -16.31 3.73 -2.16
C ALA A 177 -17.20 3.44 -0.95
N THR A 178 -17.55 4.48 -0.21
CA THR A 178 -18.47 4.39 0.93
C THR A 178 -19.81 3.76 0.54
N SER A 179 -20.20 2.69 1.22
CA SER A 179 -21.52 2.07 1.10
C SER A 179 -22.57 2.79 1.97
N TRP A 180 -23.86 2.65 1.61
CA TRP A 180 -24.94 3.08 2.49
C TRP A 180 -25.00 2.20 3.74
N PRO A 181 -25.36 2.77 4.93
CA PRO A 181 -25.48 1.98 6.15
C PRO A 181 -26.55 0.91 6.00
N ARG A 182 -26.20 -0.32 6.36
CA ARG A 182 -27.08 -1.48 6.44
C ARG A 182 -27.34 -1.84 7.91
N GLY A 183 -28.44 -2.51 8.19
CA GLY A 183 -28.81 -3.02 9.53
C GLY A 183 -29.93 -2.26 10.20
N THR A 184 -30.12 -2.51 11.50
CA THR A 184 -31.27 -2.01 12.26
C THR A 184 -31.34 -0.49 12.33
N VAL A 185 -32.55 0.05 12.11
CA VAL A 185 -32.85 1.46 12.29
C VAL A 185 -32.96 1.73 13.81
N ASN A 186 -32.00 2.48 14.34
CA ASN A 186 -31.96 2.92 15.72
C ASN A 186 -31.80 4.46 15.78
N LEU A 187 -31.75 5.03 16.97
CA LEU A 187 -31.65 6.49 17.17
C LEU A 187 -30.42 7.12 16.46
N ARG A 188 -29.35 6.34 16.22
CA ARG A 188 -28.15 6.79 15.54
C ARG A 188 -28.19 6.59 14.02
N TYR A 189 -29.23 5.92 13.49
CA TYR A 189 -29.33 5.62 12.05
C TYR A 189 -29.33 6.87 11.16
N PRO A 190 -30.11 7.95 11.48
CA PRO A 190 -30.09 9.17 10.67
C PRO A 190 -28.70 9.80 10.60
N LEU A 191 -27.94 9.79 11.69
CA LEU A 191 -26.56 10.32 11.73
C LEU A 191 -25.62 9.48 10.87
N ARG A 192 -25.78 8.15 10.86
CA ARG A 192 -25.02 7.25 9.99
C ARG A 192 -25.30 7.50 8.50
N VAL A 193 -26.57 7.76 8.15
CA VAL A 193 -26.98 8.10 6.78
C VAL A 193 -26.38 9.44 6.35
N LEU A 194 -26.48 10.47 7.20
CA LEU A 194 -25.88 11.78 6.94
C LEU A 194 -24.36 11.68 6.73
N HIS A 195 -23.68 10.93 7.58
CA HIS A 195 -22.23 10.70 7.47
C HIS A 195 -21.86 9.96 6.16
N ALA A 196 -22.64 8.94 5.77
CA ALA A 196 -22.45 8.24 4.52
C ALA A 196 -22.72 9.13 3.30
N ALA A 197 -23.77 9.97 3.36
CA ALA A 197 -24.08 10.93 2.30
C ALA A 197 -22.96 11.93 2.09
N LEU A 198 -22.37 12.46 3.18
CA LEU A 198 -21.26 13.40 3.13
C LEU A 198 -19.98 12.74 2.56
N ASN A 199 -19.65 11.51 2.99
CA ASN A 199 -18.54 10.76 2.42
C ASN A 199 -18.73 10.54 0.90
N LYS A 200 -19.91 10.07 0.49
CA LYS A 200 -20.23 9.87 -0.94
C LYS A 200 -20.17 11.16 -1.76
N TRP A 201 -20.56 12.27 -1.19
CA TRP A 201 -20.44 13.57 -1.85
C TRP A 201 -18.98 13.96 -2.07
N ILE A 202 -18.08 13.74 -1.07
CA ILE A 202 -16.65 13.96 -1.19
C ILE A 202 -16.07 13.05 -2.29
N GLU A 203 -16.37 11.74 -2.22
CA GLU A 203 -15.84 10.70 -3.13
C GLU A 203 -16.28 10.91 -4.58
N ARG A 204 -17.49 11.43 -4.82
CA ARG A 204 -17.96 11.78 -6.18
C ARG A 204 -17.19 12.94 -6.81
N ARG A 205 -16.69 13.87 -5.99
CA ARG A 205 -15.90 15.02 -6.44
C ARG A 205 -14.42 14.73 -6.52
N ASP A 206 -13.97 13.78 -5.72
CA ASP A 206 -12.57 13.41 -5.60
C ASP A 206 -12.45 11.88 -5.48
N PRO A 207 -12.28 11.15 -6.60
CA PRO A 207 -12.12 9.69 -6.57
C PRO A 207 -10.95 9.20 -5.70
N SER A 208 -9.93 10.04 -5.48
CA SER A 208 -8.82 9.70 -4.58
C SER A 208 -9.20 9.68 -3.10
N ALA A 209 -10.41 10.15 -2.77
CA ALA A 209 -10.99 10.06 -1.42
C ALA A 209 -11.72 8.73 -1.17
N CYS A 210 -11.81 7.85 -2.16
CA CYS A 210 -12.32 6.50 -1.97
C CYS A 210 -11.29 5.61 -1.28
N GLY A 211 -11.78 4.70 -0.43
CA GLY A 211 -10.99 3.62 0.14
C GLY A 211 -10.02 4.02 1.25
N MET A 212 -9.80 3.07 2.16
CA MET A 212 -8.94 3.25 3.34
C MET A 212 -7.44 3.26 2.98
N ALA A 213 -7.07 2.51 1.94
CA ALA A 213 -5.70 2.45 1.43
C ALA A 213 -5.62 2.91 -0.03
N TYR A 214 -4.44 3.29 -0.46
CA TYR A 214 -4.13 3.49 -1.87
C TYR A 214 -2.86 2.70 -2.25
N ALA A 215 -2.69 2.45 -3.55
CA ALA A 215 -1.54 1.74 -4.06
C ALA A 215 -1.03 2.34 -5.38
N PHE A 216 0.28 2.21 -5.59
CA PHE A 216 0.91 2.43 -6.88
C PHE A 216 1.52 1.14 -7.40
N LEU A 217 1.31 0.88 -8.69
CA LEU A 217 2.15 -0.02 -9.47
C LEU A 217 3.17 0.84 -10.20
N ALA A 218 4.44 0.60 -9.95
CA ALA A 218 5.55 1.35 -10.52
C ALA A 218 6.56 0.42 -11.19
N ARG A 219 7.27 0.94 -12.17
CA ARG A 219 8.33 0.24 -12.92
C ARG A 219 9.66 0.91 -12.62
N ARG A 220 10.68 0.10 -12.33
CA ARG A 220 12.07 0.56 -12.22
C ARG A 220 12.54 1.04 -13.60
N GLU A 221 13.00 2.26 -13.71
CA GLU A 221 13.57 2.80 -14.94
C GLU A 221 14.99 2.25 -15.14
N THR A 222 15.97 2.99 -15.14
CA THR A 222 17.38 2.54 -15.34
C THR A 222 18.21 2.81 -14.10
#